data_24f1f1caec860eba4e2cb42486cafe74
#
_entry.id   24f1f1caec860eba4e2cb42486cafe74
#
_cell.length_a   1.000
_cell.length_b   1.000
_cell.length_c   1.000
_cell.angle_alpha   90.00
_cell.angle_beta   90.00
_cell.angle_gamma   90.00
#
_symmetry.space_group_name_H-M   'P 1'
#
loop_
_entity.id
_entity.type
_entity.pdbx_description
1 polymer ?
#
loop_
_entity_poly.entity_id
_entity_poly.type
_entity_poly.pdbx_seq_one_letter_code
_entity_poly.pdbx_strand_id
1 'polypeptide(L)'
;RVVGLLGRGSKGAAGIAEALGVYPSEVNRHVEQLTASGVVHEADGAYELDEEAIESLARSQFEGKRPAYVPEEDRELSARAVLKSFLNADGTIKQIPLEGKKLLVILNYVLDTFAFDVIYTEKEVNTILRRFHVDVASLRRAFVDRGMLARESDGSNYWRVKDGQ
;
A
#
# COMPACT_ATOMS: atom_id res chain seq x y z
N ARG A 1 17.12 -12.20 -12.93
CA ARG A 1 17.07 -13.68 -12.76
C ARG A 1 17.82 -14.12 -11.51
N VAL A 2 19.06 -13.63 -11.23
CA VAL A 2 19.83 -13.93 -10.00
C VAL A 2 19.01 -13.62 -8.75
N VAL A 3 18.44 -12.44 -8.61
CA VAL A 3 17.58 -12.02 -7.49
C VAL A 3 16.40 -12.98 -7.29
N GLY A 4 15.76 -13.44 -8.36
CA GLY A 4 14.64 -14.39 -8.26
C GLY A 4 15.04 -15.80 -7.79
N LEU A 5 16.31 -16.19 -7.96
CA LEU A 5 16.86 -17.45 -7.41
C LEU A 5 17.21 -17.28 -5.93
N LEU A 6 17.83 -16.16 -5.56
CA LEU A 6 18.20 -15.87 -4.18
C LEU A 6 16.97 -15.63 -3.28
N GLY A 7 15.85 -15.18 -3.82
CA GLY A 7 14.58 -15.10 -3.10
C GLY A 7 13.98 -16.46 -2.68
N ARG A 8 14.60 -17.57 -3.13
CA ARG A 8 14.25 -18.94 -2.72
C ARG A 8 15.24 -19.57 -1.72
N GLY A 9 16.22 -18.80 -1.29
CA GLY A 9 17.26 -19.19 -0.34
C GLY A 9 18.66 -18.90 -0.85
N SER A 10 19.64 -18.94 0.06
CA SER A 10 21.05 -18.71 -0.21
C SER A 10 21.62 -19.70 -1.24
N LYS A 11 22.51 -19.20 -2.12
CA LYS A 11 23.20 -20.03 -3.13
C LYS A 11 24.58 -19.49 -3.41
N GLY A 12 25.57 -20.41 -3.51
CA GLY A 12 26.90 -20.07 -4.00
C GLY A 12 26.91 -19.78 -5.52
N ALA A 13 27.95 -19.11 -5.99
CA ALA A 13 28.09 -18.73 -7.42
C ALA A 13 27.93 -19.92 -8.38
N ALA A 14 28.47 -21.08 -8.04
CA ALA A 14 28.33 -22.30 -8.86
C ALA A 14 26.89 -22.78 -8.97
N GLY A 15 26.15 -22.79 -7.87
CA GLY A 15 24.74 -23.18 -7.87
C GLY A 15 23.82 -22.20 -8.61
N ILE A 16 24.18 -20.90 -8.62
CA ILE A 16 23.48 -19.89 -9.42
C ILE A 16 23.78 -20.10 -10.91
N ALA A 17 25.04 -20.34 -11.26
CA ALA A 17 25.48 -20.59 -12.63
C ALA A 17 24.78 -21.81 -13.24
N GLU A 18 24.73 -22.91 -12.49
CA GLU A 18 24.03 -24.14 -12.88
C GLU A 18 22.52 -23.88 -13.10
N ALA A 19 21.86 -23.24 -12.13
CA ALA A 19 20.43 -22.96 -12.21
C ALA A 19 20.03 -22.01 -13.34
N LEU A 20 20.94 -21.13 -13.79
CA LEU A 20 20.71 -20.18 -14.89
C LEU A 20 21.24 -20.65 -16.24
N GLY A 21 22.05 -21.73 -16.27
CA GLY A 21 22.72 -22.20 -17.48
C GLY A 21 23.74 -21.23 -18.04
N VAL A 22 24.47 -20.49 -17.19
CA VAL A 22 25.48 -19.50 -17.56
C VAL A 22 26.83 -19.83 -16.96
N TYR A 23 27.90 -19.17 -17.41
CA TYR A 23 29.23 -19.36 -16.85
C TYR A 23 29.36 -18.71 -15.46
N PRO A 24 30.09 -19.33 -14.50
CA PRO A 24 30.33 -18.76 -13.18
C PRO A 24 30.92 -17.34 -13.21
N SER A 25 31.74 -17.02 -14.19
CA SER A 25 32.31 -15.67 -14.39
C SER A 25 31.26 -14.60 -14.68
N GLU A 26 30.18 -14.94 -15.36
CA GLU A 26 29.05 -14.03 -15.59
C GLU A 26 28.25 -13.82 -14.31
N VAL A 27 28.08 -14.88 -13.53
CA VAL A 27 27.40 -14.79 -12.22
C VAL A 27 28.18 -13.85 -11.30
N ASN A 28 29.50 -14.04 -11.17
CA ASN A 28 30.34 -13.23 -10.29
C ASN A 28 30.20 -11.74 -10.60
N ARG A 29 30.27 -11.36 -11.89
CA ARG A 29 30.10 -9.96 -12.29
C ARG A 29 28.73 -9.37 -11.88
N HIS A 30 27.66 -10.15 -12.02
CA HIS A 30 26.32 -9.68 -11.66
C HIS A 30 26.12 -9.62 -10.14
N VAL A 31 26.68 -10.59 -9.41
CA VAL A 31 26.61 -10.63 -7.96
C VAL A 31 27.44 -9.50 -7.34
N GLU A 32 28.63 -9.20 -7.86
CA GLU A 32 29.43 -8.05 -7.44
C GLU A 32 28.68 -6.72 -7.57
N GLN A 33 27.91 -6.55 -8.66
CA GLN A 33 27.08 -5.36 -8.85
C GLN A 33 25.93 -5.29 -7.83
N LEU A 34 25.31 -6.43 -7.52
CA LEU A 34 24.21 -6.53 -6.53
C LEU A 34 24.74 -6.32 -5.11
N THR A 35 25.93 -6.84 -4.80
CA THR A 35 26.59 -6.62 -3.52
C THR A 35 27.02 -5.16 -3.34
N ALA A 36 27.54 -4.54 -4.40
CA ALA A 36 27.90 -3.12 -4.39
C ALA A 36 26.67 -2.21 -4.19
N SER A 37 25.47 -2.65 -4.59
CA SER A 37 24.20 -1.95 -4.33
C SER A 37 23.58 -2.24 -2.96
N GLY A 38 24.18 -3.15 -2.17
CA GLY A 38 23.67 -3.57 -0.86
C GLY A 38 22.49 -4.52 -0.90
N VAL A 39 22.00 -4.92 -2.09
CA VAL A 39 20.84 -5.80 -2.26
C VAL A 39 21.15 -7.25 -1.95
N VAL A 40 22.42 -7.63 -2.08
CA VAL A 40 22.95 -8.98 -1.82
C VAL A 40 24.15 -8.87 -0.92
N HIS A 41 24.27 -9.75 0.05
CA HIS A 41 25.48 -9.94 0.84
C HIS A 41 26.00 -11.38 0.71
N GLU A 42 27.27 -11.57 0.97
CA GLU A 42 27.92 -12.89 1.00
C GLU A 42 28.05 -13.34 2.45
N ALA A 43 27.55 -14.55 2.73
CA ALA A 43 27.70 -15.23 4.02
C ALA A 43 28.09 -16.68 3.75
N ASP A 44 29.18 -17.12 4.38
CA ASP A 44 29.69 -18.51 4.31
C ASP A 44 29.88 -19.07 2.89
N GLY A 45 30.30 -18.20 1.94
CA GLY A 45 30.51 -18.60 0.53
C GLY A 45 29.21 -18.74 -0.28
N ALA A 46 28.10 -18.31 0.26
CA ALA A 46 26.82 -18.21 -0.42
C ALA A 46 26.32 -16.75 -0.43
N TYR A 47 25.50 -16.45 -1.42
CA TYR A 47 24.87 -15.14 -1.56
C TYR A 47 23.44 -15.19 -1.07
N GLU A 48 23.06 -14.15 -0.34
CA GLU A 48 21.71 -13.96 0.22
C GLU A 48 21.17 -12.58 -0.14
N LEU A 49 19.84 -12.48 -0.26
CA LEU A 49 19.17 -11.20 -0.43
C LEU A 49 19.09 -10.48 0.91
N ASP A 50 19.43 -9.20 0.90
CA ASP A 50 19.14 -8.29 2.00
C ASP A 50 17.73 -7.68 1.81
N GLU A 51 16.74 -8.30 2.44
CA GLU A 51 15.34 -7.87 2.33
C GLU A 51 15.15 -6.45 2.89
N GLU A 52 15.86 -6.10 3.96
CA GLU A 52 15.78 -4.77 4.58
C GLU A 52 16.37 -3.70 3.66
N ALA A 53 17.49 -3.99 3.01
CA ALA A 53 18.09 -3.10 2.02
C ALA A 53 17.20 -2.93 0.78
N ILE A 54 16.55 -4.00 0.33
CA ILE A 54 15.59 -3.95 -0.78
C ILE A 54 14.39 -3.08 -0.42
N GLU A 55 13.81 -3.27 0.77
CA GLU A 55 12.70 -2.43 1.23
C GLU A 55 13.11 -0.96 1.39
N SER A 56 14.29 -0.70 1.92
CA SER A 56 14.85 0.64 2.07
C SER A 56 15.06 1.33 0.73
N LEU A 57 15.66 0.62 -0.25
CA LEU A 57 15.83 1.11 -1.61
C LEU A 57 14.50 1.36 -2.31
N ALA A 58 13.53 0.45 -2.14
CA ALA A 58 12.18 0.65 -2.67
C ALA A 58 11.53 1.89 -2.06
N ARG A 59 11.60 2.07 -0.74
CA ARG A 59 11.10 3.28 -0.06
C ARG A 59 11.77 4.55 -0.59
N SER A 60 13.08 4.58 -0.64
CA SER A 60 13.84 5.78 -1.08
C SER A 60 13.56 6.17 -2.53
N GLN A 61 13.32 5.20 -3.41
CA GLN A 61 12.93 5.48 -4.79
C GLN A 61 11.50 6.01 -4.92
N PHE A 62 10.61 5.65 -4.00
CA PHE A 62 9.21 6.07 -4.05
C PHE A 62 8.92 7.33 -3.22
N GLU A 63 9.70 7.62 -2.16
CA GLU A 63 9.47 8.79 -1.30
C GLU A 63 9.70 10.14 -2.03
N GLY A 64 10.58 10.17 -3.02
CA GLY A 64 10.88 11.39 -3.80
C GLY A 64 10.11 11.57 -5.10
N LYS A 65 9.36 10.57 -5.58
CA LYS A 65 8.80 10.55 -6.95
C LYS A 65 7.30 10.31 -7.04
N ARG A 66 6.58 10.21 -5.91
CA ARG A 66 5.12 10.10 -5.98
C ARG A 66 4.52 11.44 -6.38
N PRO A 67 3.87 11.54 -7.54
CA PRO A 67 3.15 12.76 -7.86
C PRO A 67 2.15 13.07 -6.74
N ALA A 68 1.98 14.35 -6.43
CA ALA A 68 1.00 14.76 -5.42
C ALA A 68 -0.42 14.50 -5.93
N TYR A 69 -1.32 14.09 -5.04
CA TYR A 69 -2.74 14.03 -5.35
C TYR A 69 -3.26 15.40 -5.78
N VAL A 70 -3.97 15.44 -6.89
CA VAL A 70 -4.64 16.66 -7.39
C VAL A 70 -6.14 16.54 -7.08
N PRO A 71 -6.69 17.29 -6.10
CA PRO A 71 -8.11 17.25 -5.78
C PRO A 71 -8.95 17.85 -6.90
N GLU A 72 -10.19 17.36 -7.01
CA GLU A 72 -11.20 17.91 -7.92
C GLU A 72 -11.47 19.38 -7.62
N GLU A 73 -11.73 20.17 -8.69
CA GLU A 73 -11.86 21.63 -8.56
C GLU A 73 -13.15 22.10 -7.86
N ASP A 74 -14.19 21.27 -7.86
CA ASP A 74 -15.48 21.53 -7.22
C ASP A 74 -15.46 21.38 -5.69
N ARG A 75 -14.40 20.78 -5.13
CA ARG A 75 -14.27 20.64 -3.68
C ARG A 75 -13.82 21.95 -3.01
N GLU A 76 -14.34 22.17 -1.80
CA GLU A 76 -13.98 23.30 -0.98
C GLU A 76 -12.45 23.41 -0.78
N LEU A 77 -11.89 24.62 -0.81
CA LEU A 77 -10.44 24.85 -0.73
C LEU A 77 -9.79 24.19 0.50
N SER A 78 -10.49 24.21 1.65
CA SER A 78 -10.02 23.57 2.88
C SER A 78 -9.96 22.04 2.74
N ALA A 79 -10.94 21.42 2.09
CA ALA A 79 -10.96 19.98 1.82
C ALA A 79 -9.87 19.58 0.83
N ARG A 80 -9.65 20.38 -0.22
CA ARG A 80 -8.56 20.16 -1.21
C ARG A 80 -7.19 20.13 -0.55
N ALA A 81 -6.92 21.04 0.37
CA ALA A 81 -5.65 21.08 1.11
C ALA A 81 -5.43 19.79 1.95
N VAL A 82 -6.49 19.31 2.61
CA VAL A 82 -6.44 18.06 3.37
C VAL A 82 -6.20 16.88 2.45
N LEU A 83 -6.97 16.72 1.37
CA LEU A 83 -6.82 15.62 0.43
C LEU A 83 -5.40 15.58 -0.16
N LYS A 84 -4.87 16.73 -0.61
CA LYS A 84 -3.50 16.83 -1.12
C LYS A 84 -2.44 16.39 -0.10
N SER A 85 -2.66 16.66 1.17
CA SER A 85 -1.74 16.29 2.25
C SER A 85 -1.80 14.81 2.61
N PHE A 86 -3.01 14.21 2.61
CA PHE A 86 -3.25 12.88 3.15
C PHE A 86 -3.42 11.78 2.09
N LEU A 87 -3.54 12.13 0.80
CA LEU A 87 -3.63 11.15 -0.27
C LEU A 87 -2.34 11.06 -1.10
N ASN A 88 -2.08 9.85 -1.60
CA ASN A 88 -1.11 9.62 -2.67
C ASN A 88 -1.73 10.02 -4.03
N ALA A 89 -0.92 10.11 -5.07
CA ALA A 89 -1.38 10.44 -6.42
C ALA A 89 -2.41 9.44 -6.98
N ASP A 90 -2.32 8.18 -6.56
CA ASP A 90 -3.25 7.11 -6.91
C ASP A 90 -4.58 7.16 -6.13
N GLY A 91 -4.77 8.17 -5.28
CA GLY A 91 -5.96 8.32 -4.43
C GLY A 91 -5.97 7.46 -3.17
N THR A 92 -4.91 6.71 -2.89
CA THR A 92 -4.80 5.94 -1.64
C THR A 92 -4.42 6.85 -0.47
N ILE A 93 -4.84 6.46 0.73
CA ILE A 93 -4.61 7.23 1.96
C ILE A 93 -3.19 6.93 2.47
N LYS A 94 -2.38 7.96 2.70
CA LYS A 94 -1.04 7.85 3.29
C LYS A 94 -1.11 7.51 4.77
N GLN A 95 -2.01 8.18 5.48
CA GLN A 95 -2.23 8.03 6.91
C GLN A 95 -3.66 8.43 7.23
N ILE A 96 -4.35 7.64 8.05
CA ILE A 96 -5.70 7.95 8.54
C ILE A 96 -5.55 8.99 9.66
N PRO A 97 -6.16 10.19 9.52
CA PRO A 97 -6.17 11.17 10.62
C PRO A 97 -6.91 10.59 11.83
N LEU A 98 -6.40 10.83 13.04
CA LEU A 98 -6.98 10.28 14.26
C LEU A 98 -8.37 10.86 14.54
N GLU A 99 -8.55 12.19 14.37
CA GLU A 99 -9.80 12.88 14.72
C GLU A 99 -10.00 14.17 13.93
N GLY A 100 -11.17 14.79 14.14
CA GLY A 100 -11.48 16.15 13.72
C GLY A 100 -11.89 16.30 12.26
N LYS A 101 -11.83 17.55 11.77
CA LYS A 101 -12.27 17.93 10.42
C LYS A 101 -11.49 17.21 9.30
N LYS A 102 -10.20 16.90 9.54
CA LYS A 102 -9.37 16.22 8.55
C LYS A 102 -9.86 14.79 8.30
N LEU A 103 -10.21 14.07 9.36
CA LEU A 103 -10.78 12.72 9.24
C LEU A 103 -12.10 12.76 8.46
N LEU A 104 -12.98 13.71 8.76
CA LEU A 104 -14.26 13.87 8.02
C LEU A 104 -14.04 14.09 6.52
N VAL A 105 -13.06 14.90 6.14
CA VAL A 105 -12.73 15.14 4.73
C VAL A 105 -12.27 13.83 4.05
N ILE A 106 -11.43 13.05 4.71
CA ILE A 106 -10.95 11.76 4.17
C ILE A 106 -12.10 10.74 4.09
N LEU A 107 -12.95 10.68 5.11
CA LEU A 107 -14.11 9.79 5.10
C LEU A 107 -15.09 10.18 3.98
N ASN A 108 -15.41 11.46 3.82
CA ASN A 108 -16.28 11.92 2.72
C ASN A 108 -15.72 11.56 1.35
N TYR A 109 -14.40 11.70 1.15
CA TYR A 109 -13.74 11.29 -0.09
C TYR A 109 -13.94 9.81 -0.39
N VAL A 110 -13.82 8.94 0.61
CA VAL A 110 -14.03 7.48 0.45
C VAL A 110 -15.52 7.15 0.37
N LEU A 111 -16.40 7.88 1.07
CA LEU A 111 -17.85 7.66 1.12
C LEU A 111 -18.50 7.76 -0.26
N ASP A 112 -17.94 8.55 -1.17
CA ASP A 112 -18.44 8.72 -2.54
C ASP A 112 -18.41 7.41 -3.35
N THR A 113 -17.66 6.40 -2.88
CA THR A 113 -17.66 5.06 -3.49
C THR A 113 -18.80 4.16 -3.05
N PHE A 114 -19.54 4.56 -2.01
CA PHE A 114 -20.70 3.82 -1.53
C PHE A 114 -21.99 4.44 -2.09
N ALA A 115 -22.74 3.67 -2.86
CA ALA A 115 -24.00 4.11 -3.41
C ALA A 115 -25.08 4.15 -2.31
N PHE A 116 -26.05 5.05 -2.48
CA PHE A 116 -27.26 5.07 -1.65
C PHE A 116 -28.18 3.88 -2.00
N ASP A 117 -28.96 3.45 -1.02
CA ASP A 117 -29.96 2.37 -1.19
C ASP A 117 -29.35 1.00 -1.59
N VAL A 118 -28.05 0.82 -1.35
CA VAL A 118 -27.33 -0.44 -1.56
C VAL A 118 -26.92 -1.03 -0.21
N ILE A 119 -27.17 -2.32 -0.05
CA ILE A 119 -26.71 -3.09 1.12
C ILE A 119 -25.43 -3.81 0.70
N TYR A 120 -24.38 -3.64 1.48
CA TYR A 120 -23.06 -4.24 1.29
C TYR A 120 -22.79 -5.26 2.41
N THR A 121 -22.28 -6.41 2.06
CA THR A 121 -21.73 -7.35 3.04
C THR A 121 -20.44 -6.78 3.64
N GLU A 122 -20.02 -7.24 4.83
CA GLU A 122 -18.74 -6.85 5.41
C GLU A 122 -17.57 -7.09 4.45
N LYS A 123 -17.61 -8.19 3.70
CA LYS A 123 -16.57 -8.54 2.72
C LYS A 123 -16.48 -7.51 1.59
N GLU A 124 -17.61 -7.04 1.09
CA GLU A 124 -17.66 -6.01 0.04
C GLU A 124 -17.15 -4.67 0.57
N VAL A 125 -17.58 -4.25 1.76
CA VAL A 125 -17.06 -3.05 2.43
C VAL A 125 -15.54 -3.14 2.58
N ASN A 126 -15.03 -4.27 3.08
CA ASN A 126 -13.58 -4.47 3.23
C ASN A 126 -12.85 -4.42 1.88
N THR A 127 -13.45 -4.94 0.81
CA THR A 127 -12.88 -4.90 -0.54
C THR A 127 -12.82 -3.47 -1.08
N ILE A 128 -13.87 -2.67 -0.88
CA ILE A 128 -13.91 -1.26 -1.27
C ILE A 128 -12.87 -0.46 -0.48
N LEU A 129 -12.87 -0.57 0.86
CA LEU A 129 -11.97 0.19 1.72
C LEU A 129 -10.49 -0.16 1.52
N ARG A 130 -10.18 -1.43 1.18
CA ARG A 130 -8.80 -1.88 0.90
C ARG A 130 -8.18 -1.17 -0.31
N ARG A 131 -8.98 -0.65 -1.22
CA ARG A 131 -8.50 0.16 -2.35
C ARG A 131 -7.90 1.49 -1.89
N PHE A 132 -8.29 1.97 -0.71
CA PHE A 132 -7.85 3.25 -0.16
C PHE A 132 -6.78 3.09 0.93
N HIS A 133 -6.89 2.07 1.80
CA HIS A 133 -5.94 1.86 2.88
C HIS A 133 -5.92 0.40 3.35
N VAL A 134 -4.75 -0.07 3.83
CA VAL A 134 -4.60 -1.44 4.33
C VAL A 134 -5.36 -1.68 5.63
N ASP A 135 -5.47 -0.68 6.50
CA ASP A 135 -6.24 -0.74 7.75
C ASP A 135 -7.73 -0.47 7.49
N VAL A 136 -8.39 -1.46 6.91
CA VAL A 136 -9.83 -1.40 6.63
C VAL A 136 -10.67 -1.39 7.90
N ALA A 137 -10.17 -1.99 8.99
CA ALA A 137 -10.90 -2.08 10.23
C ALA A 137 -11.07 -0.70 10.88
N SER A 138 -10.01 0.12 10.90
CA SER A 138 -10.06 1.49 11.41
C SER A 138 -10.95 2.37 10.54
N LEU A 139 -10.88 2.27 9.21
CA LEU A 139 -11.78 3.02 8.31
C LEU A 139 -13.24 2.63 8.53
N ARG A 140 -13.55 1.35 8.54
CA ARG A 140 -14.92 0.85 8.73
C ARG A 140 -15.51 1.31 10.06
N ARG A 141 -14.74 1.23 11.15
CA ARG A 141 -15.13 1.73 12.46
C ARG A 141 -15.40 3.24 12.42
N ALA A 142 -14.49 4.02 11.83
CA ALA A 142 -14.66 5.46 11.72
C ALA A 142 -15.93 5.86 10.94
N PHE A 143 -16.29 5.13 9.89
CA PHE A 143 -17.53 5.36 9.15
C PHE A 143 -18.78 5.12 10.00
N VAL A 144 -18.78 4.05 10.79
CA VAL A 144 -19.92 3.72 11.66
C VAL A 144 -20.02 4.71 12.83
N ASP A 145 -18.90 5.02 13.49
CA ASP A 145 -18.84 5.96 14.62
C ASP A 145 -19.27 7.38 14.23
N ARG A 146 -19.12 7.74 12.96
CA ARG A 146 -19.55 9.05 12.42
C ARG A 146 -20.94 9.02 11.79
N GLY A 147 -21.63 7.87 11.83
CA GLY A 147 -22.96 7.73 11.24
C GLY A 147 -23.01 7.84 9.73
N MET A 148 -21.89 7.71 9.03
CA MET A 148 -21.82 7.76 7.56
C MET A 148 -22.20 6.43 6.92
N LEU A 149 -21.84 5.31 7.57
CA LEU A 149 -22.33 3.98 7.30
C LEU A 149 -23.07 3.47 8.54
N ALA A 150 -24.22 2.85 8.33
CA ALA A 150 -24.88 2.05 9.33
C ALA A 150 -24.62 0.56 9.08
N ARG A 151 -24.83 -0.26 10.10
CA ARG A 151 -24.67 -1.71 10.03
C ARG A 151 -25.69 -2.44 10.85
N GLU A 152 -25.95 -3.70 10.48
CA GLU A 152 -26.67 -4.63 11.36
C GLU A 152 -25.88 -4.89 12.65
N SER A 153 -26.60 -5.27 13.71
CA SER A 153 -26.00 -5.54 15.02
C SER A 153 -24.99 -6.68 15.01
N ASP A 154 -25.16 -7.66 14.11
CA ASP A 154 -24.26 -8.79 13.88
C ASP A 154 -23.07 -8.45 12.96
N GLY A 155 -23.08 -7.25 12.36
CA GLY A 155 -22.03 -6.78 11.45
C GLY A 155 -22.07 -7.41 10.05
N SER A 156 -23.12 -8.13 9.69
CA SER A 156 -23.24 -8.83 8.40
C SER A 156 -23.42 -7.86 7.23
N ASN A 157 -24.22 -6.83 7.42
CA ASN A 157 -24.65 -5.89 6.41
C ASN A 157 -24.36 -4.45 6.79
N TYR A 158 -24.04 -3.63 5.78
CA TYR A 158 -23.72 -2.20 5.88
C TYR A 158 -24.46 -1.44 4.79
N TRP A 159 -24.80 -0.18 5.06
CA TRP A 159 -25.38 0.73 4.06
C TRP A 159 -24.97 2.16 4.33
N ARG A 160 -24.97 2.98 3.28
CA ARG A 160 -24.72 4.41 3.39
C ARG A 160 -25.93 5.11 3.99
N VAL A 161 -25.68 5.92 5.03
CA VAL A 161 -26.72 6.74 5.67
C VAL A 161 -27.00 7.97 4.80
N LYS A 162 -28.27 8.32 4.63
CA LYS A 162 -28.68 9.57 3.97
C LYS A 162 -28.57 10.70 4.96
N ASP A 163 -28.00 11.85 4.52
CA ASP A 163 -27.98 13.05 5.35
C ASP A 163 -29.43 13.44 5.73
N GLY A 164 -29.74 13.46 7.03
CA GLY A 164 -31.04 13.89 7.55
C GLY A 164 -31.95 12.81 8.13
N GLN A 165 -31.43 11.61 8.42
CA GLN A 165 -32.14 10.62 9.27
C GLN A 165 -31.48 10.49 10.64
#